data_8ad8526eb6c70488d95e287b5477a170
#
_entry.id   8ad8526eb6c70488d95e287b5477a170
#
_cell.length_a   1.000
_cell.length_b   1.000
_cell.length_c   1.000
_cell.angle_alpha   90.00
_cell.angle_beta   90.00
_cell.angle_gamma   90.00
#
_symmetry.space_group_name_H-M   'P 1'
#
loop_
_entity.id
_entity.type
_entity.pdbx_description
1 polymer ?
#
loop_
_entity_poly.entity_id
_entity_poly.type
_entity_poly.pdbx_seq_one_letter_code
_entity_poly.pdbx_strand_id
1 'polypeptide(L)'
;MDKKKVIKEIRSWVLLILGAFVLSFIINSEVLAKVTVEESSMENTLFENQQLLVDEISYRFHEPKQGDIIIFFKDEEKGNIIDSFNRYIDSIKQIITKEESHIRYVKRVIGVTGDTIDIRDGFVYVNDIKLKEPYANGITESREFTLPYTVGEEELFVLGDHRDVSMDSRSFGPISKKQVDGKVILRVFPFDQFGTID
;
A
#
# COMPACT_ATOMS: atom_id res chain seq x y z
N MET A 1 -53.85 9.99 4.82
CA MET A 1 -52.66 9.18 4.42
C MET A 1 -52.51 8.03 5.42
N ASP A 2 -52.51 6.80 4.92
CA ASP A 2 -52.48 5.62 5.85
C ASP A 2 -51.10 5.55 6.53
N LYS A 3 -51.09 5.66 7.88
CA LYS A 3 -49.86 5.64 8.70
C LYS A 3 -49.02 4.38 8.45
N LYS A 4 -49.65 3.24 8.17
CA LYS A 4 -48.93 1.98 7.85
C LYS A 4 -48.16 2.07 6.54
N LYS A 5 -48.72 2.75 5.52
CA LYS A 5 -48.05 2.96 4.20
C LYS A 5 -46.83 3.86 4.34
N VAL A 6 -46.96 4.96 5.11
CA VAL A 6 -45.85 5.88 5.41
C VAL A 6 -44.70 5.19 6.14
N ILE A 7 -45.02 4.39 7.19
CA ILE A 7 -43.99 3.67 7.94
C ILE A 7 -43.26 2.65 7.04
N LYS A 8 -43.98 1.95 6.16
CA LYS A 8 -43.39 1.01 5.23
C LYS A 8 -42.43 1.71 4.24
N GLU A 9 -42.81 2.86 3.74
CA GLU A 9 -41.96 3.67 2.85
C GLU A 9 -40.70 4.16 3.57
N ILE A 10 -40.83 4.73 4.78
CA ILE A 10 -39.70 5.17 5.60
C ILE A 10 -38.74 4.00 5.85
N ARG A 11 -39.26 2.84 6.24
CA ARG A 11 -38.41 1.64 6.46
C ARG A 11 -37.67 1.23 5.18
N SER A 12 -38.31 1.27 4.02
CA SER A 12 -37.66 0.95 2.74
C SER A 12 -36.52 1.93 2.42
N TRP A 13 -36.73 3.23 2.62
CA TRP A 13 -35.70 4.23 2.45
C TRP A 13 -34.53 4.06 3.42
N VAL A 14 -34.80 3.79 4.69
CA VAL A 14 -33.77 3.51 5.70
C VAL A 14 -32.92 2.30 5.31
N LEU A 15 -33.56 1.20 4.88
CA LEU A 15 -32.84 -0.01 4.45
C LEU A 15 -31.99 0.25 3.18
N LEU A 16 -32.50 1.06 2.25
CA LEU A 16 -31.78 1.41 1.03
C LEU A 16 -30.56 2.29 1.35
N ILE A 17 -30.69 3.29 2.21
CA ILE A 17 -29.59 4.14 2.66
C ILE A 17 -28.56 3.32 3.42
N LEU A 18 -28.99 2.45 4.33
CA LEU A 18 -28.10 1.57 5.07
C LEU A 18 -27.34 0.62 4.13
N GLY A 19 -28.02 0.03 3.14
CA GLY A 19 -27.40 -0.83 2.13
C GLY A 19 -26.37 -0.08 1.28
N ALA A 20 -26.69 1.14 0.86
CA ALA A 20 -25.77 2.00 0.12
C ALA A 20 -24.54 2.38 0.97
N PHE A 21 -24.76 2.67 2.27
CA PHE A 21 -23.66 2.97 3.19
C PHE A 21 -22.73 1.75 3.39
N VAL A 22 -23.29 0.57 3.60
CA VAL A 22 -22.52 -0.68 3.75
C VAL A 22 -21.74 -0.99 2.48
N LEU A 23 -22.37 -0.83 1.30
CA LEU A 23 -21.70 -1.06 0.02
C LEU A 23 -20.57 -0.03 -0.19
N SER A 24 -20.81 1.23 0.09
CA SER A 24 -19.79 2.28 0.02
C SER A 24 -18.64 1.98 0.97
N PHE A 25 -18.92 1.57 2.20
CA PHE A 25 -17.91 1.15 3.16
C PHE A 25 -17.05 0.01 2.61
N ILE A 26 -17.67 -1.08 2.11
CA ILE A 26 -16.94 -2.24 1.56
C ILE A 26 -16.04 -1.81 0.40
N ILE A 27 -16.55 -0.98 -0.52
CA ILE A 27 -15.78 -0.54 -1.68
C ILE A 27 -14.58 0.32 -1.24
N ASN A 28 -14.78 1.26 -0.33
CA ASN A 28 -13.75 2.23 0.04
C ASN A 28 -12.74 1.73 1.09
N SER A 29 -13.09 0.73 1.90
CA SER A 29 -12.22 0.26 2.98
C SER A 29 -11.60 -1.12 2.74
N GLU A 30 -12.13 -1.87 1.77
CA GLU A 30 -11.75 -3.27 1.60
C GLU A 30 -11.37 -3.63 0.16
N VAL A 31 -11.67 -2.74 -0.82
CA VAL A 31 -11.46 -3.07 -2.23
C VAL A 31 -10.47 -2.10 -2.89
N LEU A 32 -10.73 -0.81 -2.79
CA LEU A 32 -9.95 0.22 -3.47
C LEU A 32 -9.75 1.45 -2.58
N ALA A 33 -8.52 1.82 -2.32
CA ALA A 33 -8.19 3.07 -1.66
C ALA A 33 -7.56 4.07 -2.62
N LYS A 34 -7.81 5.35 -2.36
CA LYS A 34 -7.13 6.46 -3.02
C LYS A 34 -6.08 7.03 -2.05
N VAL A 35 -4.83 7.03 -2.47
CA VAL A 35 -3.71 7.50 -1.67
C VAL A 35 -2.97 8.61 -2.42
N THR A 36 -2.52 9.64 -1.71
CA THR A 36 -1.65 10.69 -2.25
C THR A 36 -0.21 10.41 -1.86
N VAL A 37 0.71 10.55 -2.80
CA VAL A 37 2.15 10.41 -2.56
C VAL A 37 2.65 11.69 -1.86
N GLU A 38 3.24 11.54 -0.68
CA GLU A 38 3.77 12.66 0.12
C GLU A 38 5.29 12.70 0.16
N GLU A 39 5.97 11.57 -0.15
CA GLU A 39 7.42 11.44 -0.04
C GLU A 39 8.10 11.14 -1.38
N SER A 40 9.36 11.54 -1.49
CA SER A 40 10.21 11.36 -2.68
C SER A 40 10.87 9.98 -2.79
N SER A 41 10.62 9.06 -1.85
CA SER A 41 11.32 7.76 -1.78
C SER A 41 11.09 6.82 -2.98
N MET A 42 10.08 7.11 -3.80
CA MET A 42 9.73 6.37 -5.02
C MET A 42 9.95 7.21 -6.29
N GLU A 43 10.65 8.33 -6.19
CA GLU A 43 10.98 9.16 -7.35
C GLU A 43 11.78 8.39 -8.40
N ASN A 44 11.50 8.71 -9.61
CA ASN A 44 11.66 8.07 -10.89
C ASN A 44 10.41 7.31 -11.33
N THR A 45 9.65 6.72 -10.39
CA THR A 45 8.37 6.03 -10.66
C THR A 45 7.17 6.83 -10.18
N LEU A 46 7.21 7.32 -8.94
CA LEU A 46 6.14 8.08 -8.30
C LEU A 46 6.68 9.40 -7.77
N PHE A 47 5.91 10.48 -7.97
CA PHE A 47 6.27 11.83 -7.55
C PHE A 47 5.26 12.38 -6.56
N GLU A 48 5.68 13.34 -5.75
CA GLU A 48 4.82 14.02 -4.78
C GLU A 48 3.52 14.55 -5.40
N ASN A 49 2.46 14.57 -4.62
CA ASN A 49 1.10 15.00 -5.00
C ASN A 49 0.41 14.13 -6.07
N GLN A 50 1.02 13.06 -6.55
CA GLN A 50 0.34 12.09 -7.39
C GLN A 50 -0.71 11.33 -6.57
N GLN A 51 -1.86 11.04 -7.19
CA GLN A 51 -2.91 10.24 -6.57
C GLN A 51 -2.92 8.85 -7.19
N LEU A 52 -2.89 7.87 -6.34
CA LEU A 52 -2.82 6.46 -6.68
C LEU A 52 -4.10 5.74 -6.32
N LEU A 53 -4.47 4.77 -7.11
CA LEU A 53 -5.48 3.78 -6.78
C LEU A 53 -4.78 2.52 -6.29
N VAL A 54 -5.20 2.04 -5.14
CA VAL A 54 -4.62 0.91 -4.42
C VAL A 54 -5.65 -0.20 -4.34
N ASP A 55 -5.26 -1.39 -4.75
CA ASP A 55 -6.05 -2.62 -4.60
C ASP A 55 -5.74 -3.26 -3.24
N GLU A 56 -6.67 -3.18 -2.32
CA GLU A 56 -6.53 -3.71 -0.97
C GLU A 56 -7.02 -5.16 -0.83
N ILE A 57 -7.70 -5.70 -1.86
CA ILE A 57 -8.33 -7.02 -1.80
C ILE A 57 -7.47 -8.13 -2.41
N SER A 58 -6.70 -7.83 -3.45
CA SER A 58 -5.97 -8.86 -4.21
C SER A 58 -5.03 -9.69 -3.35
N TYR A 59 -4.36 -9.07 -2.37
CA TYR A 59 -3.43 -9.78 -1.48
C TYR A 59 -4.11 -10.63 -0.39
N ARG A 60 -5.44 -10.69 -0.37
CA ARG A 60 -6.17 -11.73 0.40
C ARG A 60 -6.23 -13.07 -0.33
N PHE A 61 -6.01 -13.06 -1.64
CA PHE A 61 -6.13 -14.23 -2.52
C PHE A 61 -4.83 -14.58 -3.24
N HIS A 62 -3.89 -13.64 -3.32
CA HIS A 62 -2.63 -13.79 -4.04
C HIS A 62 -1.49 -13.26 -3.19
N GLU A 63 -0.33 -13.88 -3.32
CA GLU A 63 0.90 -13.40 -2.71
C GLU A 63 1.47 -12.20 -3.48
N PRO A 64 2.09 -11.23 -2.77
CA PRO A 64 2.89 -10.19 -3.40
C PRO A 64 4.00 -10.78 -4.26
N LYS A 65 4.33 -10.12 -5.37
CA LYS A 65 5.36 -10.57 -6.31
C LYS A 65 6.48 -9.55 -6.39
N GLN A 66 7.67 -10.02 -6.77
CA GLN A 66 8.79 -9.15 -7.12
C GLN A 66 8.36 -8.12 -8.17
N GLY A 67 8.67 -6.86 -7.96
CA GLY A 67 8.30 -5.74 -8.79
C GLY A 67 6.99 -5.03 -8.39
N ASP A 68 6.13 -5.66 -7.58
CA ASP A 68 4.91 -5.01 -7.11
C ASP A 68 5.24 -3.75 -6.29
N ILE A 69 4.52 -2.67 -6.56
CA ILE A 69 4.56 -1.47 -5.71
C ILE A 69 3.45 -1.61 -4.68
N ILE A 70 3.83 -1.58 -3.40
CA ILE A 70 2.92 -1.82 -2.29
C ILE A 70 2.84 -0.63 -1.36
N ILE A 71 1.69 -0.50 -0.70
CA ILE A 71 1.51 0.36 0.46
C ILE A 71 1.46 -0.53 1.70
N PHE A 72 2.13 -0.10 2.75
CA PHE A 72 2.15 -0.84 4.02
C PHE A 72 2.26 0.11 5.22
N PHE A 73 1.83 -0.38 6.38
CA PHE A 73 2.00 0.31 7.67
C PHE A 73 3.38 -0.01 8.23
N LYS A 74 4.12 1.01 8.67
CA LYS A 74 5.48 0.80 9.18
C LYS A 74 5.51 -0.03 10.46
N ASP A 75 4.68 0.34 11.42
CA ASP A 75 4.74 -0.17 12.79
C ASP A 75 3.48 -0.95 13.20
N GLU A 76 2.57 -1.22 12.25
CA GLU A 76 1.28 -1.84 12.51
C GLU A 76 0.96 -2.94 11.50
N GLU A 77 0.19 -3.93 11.90
CA GLU A 77 -0.44 -4.87 10.98
C GLU A 77 -1.73 -4.25 10.42
N LYS A 78 -2.11 -4.62 9.19
CA LYS A 78 -3.39 -4.17 8.58
C LYS A 78 -4.59 -4.51 9.45
N GLY A 79 -4.50 -5.60 10.23
CA GLY A 79 -5.56 -6.06 11.11
C GLY A 79 -6.73 -6.69 10.35
N ASN A 80 -7.85 -6.84 11.06
CA ASN A 80 -9.07 -7.46 10.55
C ASN A 80 -10.10 -6.42 10.06
N ILE A 81 -11.28 -6.89 9.63
CA ILE A 81 -12.35 -6.01 9.12
C ILE A 81 -12.86 -4.98 10.15
N ILE A 82 -12.74 -5.29 11.45
CA ILE A 82 -13.12 -4.36 12.52
C ILE A 82 -12.10 -3.23 12.60
N ASP A 83 -10.83 -3.54 12.47
CA ASP A 83 -9.75 -2.56 12.44
C ASP A 83 -9.85 -1.66 11.20
N SER A 84 -10.21 -2.24 10.05
CA SER A 84 -10.53 -1.48 8.83
C SER A 84 -11.73 -0.55 9.02
N PHE A 85 -12.77 -1.00 9.74
CA PHE A 85 -13.91 -0.15 10.08
C PHE A 85 -13.50 1.01 10.99
N ASN A 86 -12.71 0.74 12.03
CA ASN A 86 -12.22 1.79 12.92
C ASN A 86 -11.38 2.81 12.16
N ARG A 87 -10.44 2.38 11.30
CA ARG A 87 -9.66 3.28 10.43
C ARG A 87 -10.55 4.10 9.49
N TYR A 88 -11.60 3.50 8.92
CA TYR A 88 -12.56 4.24 8.08
C TYR A 88 -13.29 5.32 8.89
N ILE A 89 -13.75 5.02 10.10
CA ILE A 89 -14.36 6.02 11.00
C ILE A 89 -13.35 7.11 11.39
N ASP A 90 -12.10 6.74 11.66
CA ASP A 90 -11.05 7.70 12.00
C ASP A 90 -10.68 8.59 10.80
N SER A 91 -10.68 8.05 9.57
CA SER A 91 -10.51 8.87 8.36
C SER A 91 -11.62 9.91 8.18
N ILE A 92 -12.87 9.56 8.52
CA ILE A 92 -13.99 10.52 8.51
C ILE A 92 -13.78 11.60 9.59
N LYS A 93 -13.35 11.21 10.79
CA LYS A 93 -13.03 12.17 11.86
C LYS A 93 -11.90 13.10 11.48
N GLN A 94 -10.83 12.59 10.83
CA GLN A 94 -9.68 13.37 10.36
C GLN A 94 -10.06 14.47 9.37
N ILE A 95 -11.06 14.25 8.51
CA ILE A 95 -11.61 15.31 7.65
C ILE A 95 -12.09 16.50 8.50
N ILE A 96 -12.56 16.23 9.74
CA ILE A 96 -13.12 17.23 10.65
C ILE A 96 -12.04 17.78 11.61
N THR A 97 -11.14 16.91 12.14
CA THR A 97 -10.18 17.26 13.21
C THR A 97 -8.78 17.61 12.73
N LYS A 98 -8.41 17.28 11.48
CA LYS A 98 -7.06 17.45 10.91
C LYS A 98 -5.94 16.76 11.71
N GLU A 99 -6.25 15.70 12.42
CA GLU A 99 -5.23 14.88 13.10
C GLU A 99 -4.48 13.99 12.10
N GLU A 100 -3.20 13.71 12.36
CA GLU A 100 -2.36 12.89 11.48
C GLU A 100 -2.84 11.43 11.45
N SER A 101 -2.82 10.85 10.25
CA SER A 101 -3.20 9.46 10.02
C SER A 101 -2.02 8.50 10.31
N HIS A 102 -2.31 7.21 10.37
CA HIS A 102 -1.30 6.15 10.39
C HIS A 102 -0.29 6.34 9.27
N ILE A 103 1.01 6.27 9.60
CA ILE A 103 2.08 6.46 8.63
C ILE A 103 2.10 5.27 7.68
N ARG A 104 1.87 5.54 6.40
CA ARG A 104 1.91 4.57 5.32
C ARG A 104 3.13 4.81 4.45
N TYR A 105 3.86 3.76 4.14
CA TYR A 105 4.98 3.78 3.22
C TYR A 105 4.61 3.18 1.89
N VAL A 106 5.17 3.73 0.81
CA VAL A 106 5.09 3.15 -0.53
C VAL A 106 6.48 2.68 -0.91
N LYS A 107 6.63 1.39 -1.23
CA LYS A 107 7.90 0.79 -1.66
C LYS A 107 7.66 -0.28 -2.73
N ARG A 108 8.74 -0.67 -3.41
CA ARG A 108 8.74 -1.78 -4.37
C ARG A 108 9.20 -3.06 -3.70
N VAL A 109 8.49 -4.16 -3.96
CA VAL A 109 8.90 -5.51 -3.53
C VAL A 109 10.09 -5.94 -4.37
N ILE A 110 11.20 -6.24 -3.71
CA ILE A 110 12.45 -6.70 -4.33
C ILE A 110 12.62 -8.19 -4.12
N GLY A 111 12.28 -8.69 -2.93
CA GLY A 111 12.35 -10.11 -2.62
C GLY A 111 11.11 -10.59 -1.91
N VAL A 112 10.73 -11.81 -2.23
CA VAL A 112 9.62 -12.56 -1.63
C VAL A 112 10.15 -13.77 -0.87
N THR A 113 9.28 -14.46 -0.16
CA THR A 113 9.61 -15.69 0.60
C THR A 113 10.59 -16.61 -0.13
N GLY A 114 11.71 -16.92 0.51
CA GLY A 114 12.76 -17.81 0.01
C GLY A 114 13.82 -17.14 -0.87
N ASP A 115 13.59 -15.89 -1.33
CA ASP A 115 14.61 -15.16 -2.08
C ASP A 115 15.78 -14.74 -1.17
N THR A 116 17.00 -14.88 -1.66
CA THR A 116 18.18 -14.33 -1.01
C THR A 116 18.58 -13.02 -1.65
N ILE A 117 18.55 -11.96 -0.85
CA ILE A 117 18.84 -10.59 -1.26
C ILE A 117 20.27 -10.22 -0.88
N ASP A 118 21.00 -9.65 -1.80
CA ASP A 118 22.32 -9.09 -1.56
C ASP A 118 22.52 -7.78 -2.32
N ILE A 119 23.44 -6.96 -1.84
CA ILE A 119 23.81 -5.69 -2.47
C ILE A 119 25.34 -5.70 -2.65
N ARG A 120 25.78 -5.66 -3.90
CA ARG A 120 27.19 -5.70 -4.28
C ARG A 120 27.48 -4.67 -5.36
N ASP A 121 28.52 -3.91 -5.21
CA ASP A 121 28.99 -2.92 -6.21
C ASP A 121 27.91 -1.94 -6.69
N GLY A 122 27.01 -1.54 -5.79
CA GLY A 122 25.93 -0.59 -6.09
C GLY A 122 24.69 -1.19 -6.76
N PHE A 123 24.59 -2.52 -6.83
CA PHE A 123 23.50 -3.25 -7.48
C PHE A 123 22.85 -4.26 -6.54
N VAL A 124 21.55 -4.47 -6.74
CA VAL A 124 20.79 -5.51 -6.07
C VAL A 124 20.93 -6.85 -6.79
N TYR A 125 21.11 -7.90 -5.99
CA TYR A 125 21.12 -9.29 -6.44
C TYR A 125 19.99 -10.03 -5.72
N VAL A 126 19.26 -10.84 -6.48
CA VAL A 126 18.25 -11.76 -5.97
C VAL A 126 18.65 -13.17 -6.41
N ASN A 127 18.87 -14.07 -5.46
CA ASN A 127 19.34 -15.44 -5.71
C ASN A 127 20.64 -15.46 -6.57
N ASP A 128 21.59 -14.58 -6.23
CA ASP A 128 22.86 -14.35 -6.95
C ASP A 128 22.72 -13.81 -8.39
N ILE A 129 21.52 -13.49 -8.84
CA ILE A 129 21.28 -12.90 -10.16
C ILE A 129 21.12 -11.38 -10.00
N LYS A 130 21.92 -10.61 -10.73
CA LYS A 130 21.80 -9.15 -10.76
C LYS A 130 20.41 -8.74 -11.26
N LEU A 131 19.67 -8.00 -10.43
CA LEU A 131 18.33 -7.51 -10.76
C LEU A 131 18.42 -6.40 -11.81
N LYS A 132 17.54 -6.42 -12.79
CA LYS A 132 17.38 -5.33 -13.77
C LYS A 132 16.39 -4.32 -13.21
N GLU A 133 16.88 -3.13 -12.89
CA GLU A 133 16.11 -2.10 -12.18
C GLU A 133 16.12 -0.77 -12.95
N PRO A 134 15.43 -0.69 -14.12
CA PRO A 134 15.39 0.55 -14.91
C PRO A 134 14.67 1.69 -14.17
N TYR A 135 13.92 1.36 -13.12
CA TYR A 135 13.20 2.29 -12.26
C TYR A 135 14.07 2.88 -11.13
N ALA A 136 15.20 2.25 -10.82
CA ALA A 136 16.04 2.70 -9.71
C ALA A 136 16.72 4.02 -10.03
N ASN A 137 16.67 4.96 -9.09
CA ASN A 137 17.36 6.23 -9.10
C ASN A 137 18.43 6.23 -8.00
N GLY A 138 19.69 6.47 -8.39
CA GLY A 138 20.84 6.42 -7.50
C GLY A 138 21.49 5.05 -7.40
N ILE A 139 22.57 5.01 -6.61
CA ILE A 139 23.37 3.79 -6.34
C ILE A 139 22.73 3.06 -5.13
N THR A 140 22.57 1.75 -5.25
CA THR A 140 22.06 0.97 -4.12
C THR A 140 23.20 0.59 -3.18
N GLU A 141 23.30 1.30 -2.07
CA GLU A 141 24.26 0.98 -1.00
C GLU A 141 23.60 0.11 0.09
N SER A 142 24.38 -0.78 0.70
CA SER A 142 24.00 -1.44 1.95
C SER A 142 23.91 -0.39 3.05
N ARG A 143 23.03 -0.65 4.03
CA ARG A 143 22.84 0.22 5.19
C ARG A 143 22.95 -0.60 6.47
N GLU A 144 22.14 -0.30 7.46
CA GLU A 144 22.24 -0.90 8.81
C GLU A 144 21.85 -2.37 8.84
N PHE A 145 20.99 -2.82 7.92
CA PHE A 145 20.53 -4.20 7.88
C PHE A 145 21.58 -5.13 7.24
N THR A 146 21.80 -6.29 7.87
CA THR A 146 22.83 -7.23 7.43
C THR A 146 22.41 -8.01 6.20
N LEU A 147 23.23 -7.96 5.15
CA LEU A 147 23.10 -8.72 3.91
C LEU A 147 24.30 -9.66 3.72
N PRO A 148 24.19 -10.79 2.99
CA PRO A 148 22.97 -11.27 2.31
C PRO A 148 21.90 -11.75 3.30
N TYR A 149 20.63 -11.64 2.90
CA TYR A 149 19.50 -12.04 3.71
C TYR A 149 18.51 -12.90 2.91
N THR A 150 18.08 -14.02 3.48
CA THR A 150 17.03 -14.88 2.91
C THR A 150 15.68 -14.51 3.51
N VAL A 151 14.76 -14.06 2.67
CA VAL A 151 13.41 -13.57 3.06
C VAL A 151 12.60 -14.71 3.66
N GLY A 152 12.09 -14.52 4.86
CA GLY A 152 11.28 -15.49 5.60
C GLY A 152 9.88 -15.71 5.00
N GLU A 153 9.14 -16.71 5.52
CA GLU A 153 7.84 -17.14 4.98
C GLU A 153 6.79 -16.02 4.96
N GLU A 154 6.72 -15.21 6.01
CA GLU A 154 5.75 -14.14 6.18
C GLU A 154 6.35 -12.74 5.92
N GLU A 155 7.46 -12.68 5.17
CA GLU A 155 8.22 -11.47 4.98
C GLU A 155 8.29 -11.04 3.52
N LEU A 156 8.57 -9.73 3.33
CA LEU A 156 8.91 -9.11 2.06
C LEU A 156 10.13 -8.20 2.26
N PHE A 157 11.05 -8.21 1.32
CA PHE A 157 12.13 -7.25 1.27
C PHE A 157 11.77 -6.14 0.27
N VAL A 158 11.74 -4.91 0.74
CA VAL A 158 11.22 -3.78 -0.05
C VAL A 158 12.25 -2.66 -0.15
N LEU A 159 12.33 -2.03 -1.33
CA LEU A 159 13.17 -0.86 -1.56
C LEU A 159 12.36 0.28 -2.16
N GLY A 160 12.79 1.51 -1.86
CA GLY A 160 12.34 2.67 -2.62
C GLY A 160 13.11 2.78 -3.93
N ASP A 161 12.45 3.30 -4.95
CA ASP A 161 13.08 3.48 -6.26
C ASP A 161 14.15 4.58 -6.21
N HIS A 162 13.97 5.62 -5.39
CA HIS A 162 14.99 6.64 -5.09
C HIS A 162 15.95 6.14 -4.00
N ARG A 163 16.98 5.41 -4.41
CA ARG A 163 17.88 4.65 -3.55
C ARG A 163 18.60 5.49 -2.49
N ASP A 164 18.98 6.71 -2.83
CA ASP A 164 19.81 7.55 -1.96
C ASP A 164 19.04 8.07 -0.74
N VAL A 165 17.74 8.38 -0.89
CA VAL A 165 16.91 8.99 0.16
C VAL A 165 15.92 8.03 0.82
N SER A 166 15.64 6.87 0.21
CA SER A 166 14.62 5.95 0.70
C SER A 166 15.00 5.31 2.03
N MET A 167 14.15 5.46 3.04
CA MET A 167 14.16 4.61 4.23
C MET A 167 13.37 3.34 3.91
N ASP A 168 14.06 2.19 3.82
CA ASP A 168 13.52 0.92 3.36
C ASP A 168 14.19 -0.28 4.05
N SER A 169 14.01 -1.50 3.53
CA SER A 169 14.52 -2.72 4.16
C SER A 169 16.04 -2.75 4.36
N ARG A 170 16.79 -1.90 3.70
CA ARG A 170 18.23 -1.73 3.98
C ARG A 170 18.49 -1.14 5.36
N SER A 171 17.53 -0.40 5.90
CA SER A 171 17.64 0.22 7.22
C SER A 171 16.83 -0.52 8.29
N PHE A 172 15.56 -0.82 8.04
CA PHE A 172 14.67 -1.41 9.05
C PHE A 172 14.46 -2.93 8.91
N GLY A 173 15.08 -3.58 7.90
CA GLY A 173 14.90 -5.00 7.63
C GLY A 173 13.64 -5.31 6.82
N PRO A 174 13.29 -6.61 6.67
CA PRO A 174 12.10 -7.03 5.97
C PRO A 174 10.84 -6.56 6.70
N ILE A 175 9.74 -6.44 5.97
CA ILE A 175 8.42 -6.18 6.52
C ILE A 175 7.59 -7.45 6.56
N SER A 176 6.63 -7.53 7.48
CA SER A 176 5.64 -8.61 7.49
C SER A 176 4.61 -8.41 6.37
N LYS A 177 4.21 -9.50 5.71
CA LYS A 177 3.07 -9.49 4.76
C LYS A 177 1.79 -8.94 5.38
N LYS A 178 1.60 -9.10 6.69
CA LYS A 178 0.45 -8.57 7.43
C LYS A 178 0.44 -7.04 7.56
N GLN A 179 1.58 -6.39 7.36
CA GLN A 179 1.67 -4.93 7.33
C GLN A 179 1.19 -4.36 5.99
N VAL A 180 1.08 -5.20 4.93
CA VAL A 180 0.71 -4.74 3.60
C VAL A 180 -0.76 -4.33 3.56
N ASP A 181 -1.00 -3.07 3.21
CA ASP A 181 -2.33 -2.51 3.04
C ASP A 181 -2.91 -2.86 1.66
N GLY A 182 -2.10 -2.69 0.61
CA GLY A 182 -2.52 -3.05 -0.73
C GLY A 182 -1.46 -2.85 -1.81
N LYS A 183 -1.83 -3.18 -3.04
CA LYS A 183 -1.02 -3.02 -4.25
C LYS A 183 -1.40 -1.74 -4.98
N VAL A 184 -0.44 -0.93 -5.35
CA VAL A 184 -0.64 0.21 -6.26
C VAL A 184 -0.90 -0.31 -7.66
N ILE A 185 -2.05 0.03 -8.25
CA ILE A 185 -2.46 -0.47 -9.57
C ILE A 185 -2.54 0.61 -10.63
N LEU A 186 -2.82 1.86 -10.23
CA LEU A 186 -3.08 2.93 -11.18
C LEU A 186 -2.69 4.29 -10.61
N ARG A 187 -2.09 5.14 -11.43
CA ARG A 187 -1.99 6.58 -11.16
C ARG A 187 -3.23 7.26 -11.74
N VAL A 188 -4.01 7.93 -10.88
CA VAL A 188 -5.26 8.59 -11.28
C VAL A 188 -5.10 10.11 -11.46
N PHE A 189 -4.08 10.70 -10.87
CA PHE A 189 -3.75 12.12 -11.01
C PHE A 189 -2.22 12.31 -10.93
N PRO A 190 -1.64 13.25 -11.72
CA PRO A 190 -2.29 14.16 -12.69
C PRO A 190 -2.82 13.41 -13.92
N PHE A 191 -3.83 13.98 -14.57
CA PHE A 191 -4.56 13.32 -15.68
C PHE A 191 -3.72 13.08 -16.93
N ASP A 192 -2.71 13.90 -17.17
CA ASP A 192 -1.74 13.74 -18.26
C ASP A 192 -0.79 12.54 -18.05
N GLN A 193 -0.72 12.02 -16.83
CA GLN A 193 0.06 10.83 -16.45
C GLN A 193 -0.84 9.67 -16.00
N PHE A 194 -2.13 9.73 -16.32
CA PHE A 194 -3.06 8.64 -15.97
C PHE A 194 -2.63 7.32 -16.63
N GLY A 195 -2.52 6.25 -15.84
CA GLY A 195 -2.14 4.93 -16.34
C GLY A 195 -1.65 3.98 -15.28
N THR A 196 -1.35 2.75 -15.70
CA THR A 196 -0.69 1.73 -14.87
C THR A 196 0.72 2.17 -14.52
N ILE A 197 1.23 1.62 -13.44
CA ILE A 197 2.58 1.89 -12.93
C ILE A 197 3.35 0.58 -13.01
N ASP A 198 4.39 0.56 -13.83
CA ASP A 198 5.28 -0.60 -14.07
C ASP A 198 6.57 -0.48 -13.23
#